data_9a3a4b632b3a01da02cc02faade6a3a9
#
_entry.id   9a3a4b632b3a01da02cc02faade6a3a9
#
_cell.length_a   1.000
_cell.length_b   1.000
_cell.length_c   1.000
_cell.angle_alpha   90.00
_cell.angle_beta   90.00
_cell.angle_gamma   90.00
#
_symmetry.space_group_name_H-M   'P 1'
#
loop_
_entity.id
_entity.type
_entity.pdbx_description
1 polymer ?
#
loop_
_entity_poly.entity_id
_entity_poly.type
_entity_poly.pdbx_seq_one_letter_code
_entity_poly.pdbx_strand_id
1 'polypeptide(L)'
;MYLYTDFDQQLINERVAQFRDQTERYLAGKLTEDEYRPLRLQNGLYVQRYAPMLRIAVPYGLMNSTQLRKVAELATEFDRGYAHVSTRQNIQFNWPALENVPDMLQELASVQMHAIQTSGNCIRNTTTDQYAGVVAGEVADPRPTCELIRQWSTFHPEFAFLPRKFKIAVSALEETDRAATSFHDIGVYIVKNEAGEIGYKIKVGGGLGRTPVIGSFIRDFLPREDLIAYLEAVLRVYNLHGRRDNKYKARIKILVKALTPQVFAEKVEAEFAHTIKTLKIQPEILQKLDEEFIPFDYQDYADEDFSEQFAAHPKFKQWFNINTNAHKVKGYRIVTISLKRTGIAPGDVTTEEMNLIADLADKYTFGELRTTHEQNISLVDVPQKDLFELWTILEKNNLARAHIGFLTDIICCPGGDFCSLANAKSIPISEAISRRFDDLDTIYNLGKLDLNISGCMNACGHHHVGNIGILGVDKKGAEFYQITLGGNADHDASIGDILGPSFAAEVVPDIVEEILNTYLDLRNEGEEFIETYRRVGIQPFKERAYA
;
A
#
# COMPACT_ATOMS: atom_id res chain seq x y z
N MET A 1 15.40 -11.01 -8.34
CA MET A 1 14.15 -11.12 -7.52
C MET A 1 14.36 -12.19 -6.46
N TYR A 2 13.96 -11.92 -5.22
CA TYR A 2 14.08 -12.89 -4.13
C TYR A 2 13.24 -14.15 -4.39
N LEU A 3 13.84 -15.32 -4.18
CA LEU A 3 13.16 -16.61 -4.24
C LEU A 3 13.10 -17.22 -2.84
N TYR A 4 12.01 -17.89 -2.52
CA TYR A 4 11.87 -18.58 -1.25
C TYR A 4 12.90 -19.70 -1.11
N THR A 5 13.43 -19.84 0.10
CA THR A 5 14.27 -20.97 0.47
C THR A 5 13.44 -22.26 0.57
N ASP A 6 14.09 -23.42 0.53
CA ASP A 6 13.43 -24.72 0.76
C ASP A 6 12.69 -24.73 2.12
N PHE A 7 13.24 -24.04 3.11
CA PHE A 7 12.60 -23.89 4.43
C PHE A 7 11.30 -23.07 4.36
N ASP A 8 11.32 -21.93 3.66
CA ASP A 8 10.11 -21.12 3.45
C ASP A 8 9.03 -21.94 2.73
N GLN A 9 9.43 -22.68 1.68
CA GLN A 9 8.50 -23.49 0.89
C GLN A 9 7.89 -24.63 1.72
N GLN A 10 8.70 -25.32 2.52
CA GLN A 10 8.21 -26.35 3.43
C GLN A 10 7.21 -25.78 4.42
N LEU A 11 7.54 -24.66 5.04
CA LEU A 11 6.70 -23.99 6.02
C LEU A 11 5.33 -23.58 5.44
N ILE A 12 5.31 -23.08 4.22
CA ILE A 12 4.08 -22.71 3.51
C ILE A 12 3.23 -23.95 3.23
N ASN A 13 3.84 -25.03 2.73
CA ASN A 13 3.14 -26.28 2.44
C ASN A 13 2.51 -26.90 3.70
N GLU A 14 3.26 -26.93 4.80
CA GLU A 14 2.74 -27.39 6.10
C GLU A 14 1.58 -26.52 6.59
N ARG A 15 1.67 -25.21 6.37
CA ARG A 15 0.60 -24.27 6.74
C ARG A 15 -0.66 -24.48 5.92
N VAL A 16 -0.55 -24.74 4.64
CA VAL A 16 -1.69 -25.08 3.78
C VAL A 16 -2.38 -26.35 4.26
N ALA A 17 -1.59 -27.42 4.57
CA ALA A 17 -2.15 -28.67 5.07
C ALA A 17 -2.88 -28.49 6.41
N GLN A 18 -2.31 -27.73 7.34
CA GLN A 18 -2.95 -27.39 8.62
C GLN A 18 -4.26 -26.63 8.44
N PHE A 19 -4.27 -25.67 7.52
CA PHE A 19 -5.45 -24.86 7.28
C PHE A 19 -6.57 -25.67 6.59
N ARG A 20 -6.23 -26.61 5.73
CA ARG A 20 -7.17 -27.56 5.13
C ARG A 20 -7.88 -28.37 6.21
N ASP A 21 -7.14 -29.03 7.11
CA ASP A 21 -7.73 -29.77 8.24
C ASP A 21 -8.63 -28.88 9.12
N GLN A 22 -8.21 -27.65 9.41
CA GLN A 22 -8.98 -26.70 10.20
C GLN A 22 -10.28 -26.30 9.52
N THR A 23 -10.24 -26.06 8.20
CA THR A 23 -11.41 -25.70 7.39
C THR A 23 -12.40 -26.86 7.28
N GLU A 24 -11.91 -28.06 7.03
CA GLU A 24 -12.75 -29.28 6.99
C GLU A 24 -13.43 -29.53 8.34
N ARG A 25 -12.75 -29.37 9.46
CA ARG A 25 -13.36 -29.48 10.78
C ARG A 25 -14.41 -28.41 11.06
N TYR A 26 -14.18 -27.19 10.61
CA TYR A 26 -15.16 -26.11 10.72
C TYR A 26 -16.42 -26.41 9.88
N LEU A 27 -16.25 -26.80 8.62
CA LEU A 27 -17.36 -27.16 7.72
C LEU A 27 -18.15 -28.38 8.23
N ALA A 28 -17.47 -29.32 8.90
CA ALA A 28 -18.10 -30.48 9.55
C ALA A 28 -18.77 -30.15 10.90
N GLY A 29 -18.79 -28.87 11.32
CA GLY A 29 -19.38 -28.43 12.60
C GLY A 29 -18.58 -28.84 13.85
N LYS A 30 -17.32 -29.26 13.69
CA LYS A 30 -16.41 -29.65 14.80
C LYS A 30 -15.70 -28.46 15.44
N LEU A 31 -15.71 -27.30 14.79
CA LEU A 31 -15.23 -26.02 15.28
C LEU A 31 -16.34 -24.98 15.19
N THR A 32 -16.45 -24.15 16.21
CA THR A 32 -17.31 -22.97 16.19
C THR A 32 -16.64 -21.83 15.40
N GLU A 33 -17.40 -20.80 14.98
CA GLU A 33 -16.83 -19.62 14.34
C GLU A 33 -15.80 -18.92 15.24
N ASP A 34 -16.01 -18.86 16.54
CA ASP A 34 -15.08 -18.23 17.47
C ASP A 34 -13.74 -18.98 17.59
N GLU A 35 -13.76 -20.33 17.49
CA GLU A 35 -12.55 -21.16 17.46
C GLU A 35 -11.85 -21.10 16.09
N TYR A 36 -12.62 -21.08 15.00
CA TYR A 36 -12.09 -21.04 13.64
C TYR A 36 -11.55 -19.66 13.25
N ARG A 37 -12.12 -18.56 13.76
CA ARG A 37 -11.74 -17.18 13.41
C ARG A 37 -10.25 -16.87 13.59
N PRO A 38 -9.59 -17.16 14.72
CA PRO A 38 -8.14 -16.92 14.83
C PRO A 38 -7.33 -17.73 13.81
N LEU A 39 -7.75 -18.95 13.50
CA LEU A 39 -7.06 -19.83 12.55
C LEU A 39 -7.16 -19.28 11.12
N ARG A 40 -8.37 -18.94 10.66
CA ARG A 40 -8.55 -18.36 9.32
C ARG A 40 -7.89 -16.99 9.16
N LEU A 41 -7.87 -16.15 10.21
CA LEU A 41 -7.20 -14.86 10.17
C LEU A 41 -5.67 -14.98 10.06
N GLN A 42 -5.06 -16.08 10.50
CA GLN A 42 -3.64 -16.32 10.25
C GLN A 42 -3.33 -16.63 8.78
N ASN A 43 -4.33 -17.04 8.00
CA ASN A 43 -4.22 -17.39 6.60
C ASN A 43 -4.88 -16.35 5.66
N GLY A 44 -4.99 -15.10 6.07
CA GLY A 44 -5.48 -14.02 5.21
C GLY A 44 -6.98 -14.03 4.92
N LEU A 45 -7.75 -14.93 5.54
CA LEU A 45 -9.15 -15.13 5.24
C LEU A 45 -10.07 -14.32 6.17
N TYR A 46 -10.88 -13.45 5.54
CA TYR A 46 -11.96 -12.70 6.19
C TYR A 46 -13.30 -13.25 5.77
N VAL A 47 -14.27 -13.27 6.68
CA VAL A 47 -15.68 -13.41 6.33
C VAL A 47 -16.26 -12.00 6.21
N GLN A 48 -16.74 -11.66 5.04
CA GLN A 48 -17.31 -10.36 4.73
C GLN A 48 -18.83 -10.44 4.57
N ARG A 49 -19.46 -9.36 4.04
CA ARG A 49 -20.93 -9.25 3.99
C ARG A 49 -21.58 -10.30 3.11
N TYR A 50 -20.99 -10.61 1.96
CA TYR A 50 -21.60 -11.47 0.93
C TYR A 50 -20.84 -12.76 0.68
N ALA A 51 -19.52 -12.74 0.85
CA ALA A 51 -18.64 -13.87 0.64
C ALA A 51 -17.39 -13.77 1.50
N PRO A 52 -16.61 -14.84 1.70
CA PRO A 52 -15.24 -14.72 2.20
C PRO A 52 -14.38 -13.83 1.31
N MET A 53 -13.33 -13.25 1.89
CA MET A 53 -12.30 -12.52 1.16
C MET A 53 -10.94 -13.07 1.54
N LEU A 54 -10.19 -13.55 0.54
CA LEU A 54 -8.81 -14.01 0.71
C LEU A 54 -7.85 -12.90 0.29
N ARG A 55 -6.94 -12.50 1.19
CA ARG A 55 -5.89 -11.53 0.88
C ARG A 55 -4.55 -12.23 0.76
N ILE A 56 -3.95 -12.13 -0.42
CA ILE A 56 -2.66 -12.70 -0.77
C ILE A 56 -1.56 -11.72 -0.35
N ALA A 57 -0.49 -12.22 0.28
CA ALA A 57 0.69 -11.43 0.58
C ALA A 57 1.53 -11.22 -0.69
N VAL A 58 1.85 -9.96 -0.95
CA VAL A 58 2.86 -9.56 -1.93
C VAL A 58 3.91 -8.77 -1.15
N PRO A 59 4.95 -9.44 -0.62
CA PRO A 59 5.94 -8.81 0.23
C PRO A 59 6.58 -7.60 -0.47
N TYR A 60 6.55 -6.44 0.23
CA TYR A 60 7.04 -5.14 -0.26
C TYR A 60 6.63 -4.82 -1.71
N GLY A 61 5.47 -5.34 -2.15
CA GLY A 61 4.89 -5.12 -3.47
C GLY A 61 5.53 -5.87 -4.63
N LEU A 62 6.56 -6.66 -4.38
CA LEU A 62 7.32 -7.35 -5.42
C LEU A 62 6.67 -8.67 -5.83
N MET A 63 6.47 -8.87 -7.12
CA MET A 63 6.01 -10.14 -7.70
C MET A 63 6.54 -10.32 -9.12
N ASN A 64 6.41 -11.54 -9.65
CA ASN A 64 6.78 -11.85 -11.03
C ASN A 64 5.57 -12.21 -11.90
N SER A 65 5.81 -12.29 -13.20
CA SER A 65 4.81 -12.64 -14.21
C SER A 65 4.13 -13.98 -13.97
N THR A 66 4.88 -15.00 -13.54
CA THR A 66 4.34 -16.34 -13.21
C THR A 66 3.36 -16.26 -12.03
N GLN A 67 3.70 -15.47 -11.01
CA GLN A 67 2.82 -15.24 -9.86
C GLN A 67 1.56 -14.49 -10.25
N LEU A 68 1.65 -13.46 -11.10
CA LEU A 68 0.47 -12.74 -11.58
C LEU A 68 -0.44 -13.61 -12.45
N ARG A 69 0.12 -14.49 -13.31
CA ARG A 69 -0.66 -15.46 -14.07
C ARG A 69 -1.39 -16.45 -13.16
N LYS A 70 -0.74 -16.92 -12.09
CA LYS A 70 -1.40 -17.78 -11.11
C LYS A 70 -2.55 -17.07 -10.42
N VAL A 71 -2.40 -15.79 -10.06
CA VAL A 71 -3.50 -14.98 -9.54
C VAL A 71 -4.65 -14.87 -10.56
N ALA A 72 -4.35 -14.67 -11.85
CA ALA A 72 -5.34 -14.62 -12.92
C ALA A 72 -6.11 -15.94 -13.10
N GLU A 73 -5.38 -17.07 -13.03
CA GLU A 73 -5.96 -18.42 -13.08
C GLU A 73 -6.94 -18.62 -11.91
N LEU A 74 -6.51 -18.33 -10.68
CA LEU A 74 -7.35 -18.46 -9.48
C LEU A 74 -8.55 -17.51 -9.48
N ALA A 75 -8.40 -16.29 -10.04
CA ALA A 75 -9.51 -15.36 -10.22
C ALA A 75 -10.61 -15.95 -11.13
N THR A 76 -10.20 -16.66 -12.18
CA THR A 76 -11.13 -17.33 -13.11
C THR A 76 -11.78 -18.55 -12.51
N GLU A 77 -11.00 -19.39 -11.82
CA GLU A 77 -11.47 -20.68 -11.32
C GLU A 77 -12.29 -20.56 -10.04
N PHE A 78 -11.88 -19.70 -9.11
CA PHE A 78 -12.43 -19.66 -7.74
C PHE A 78 -13.07 -18.34 -7.34
N ASP A 79 -13.00 -17.30 -8.19
CA ASP A 79 -13.59 -15.98 -7.93
C ASP A 79 -14.47 -15.57 -9.13
N ARG A 80 -14.49 -14.31 -9.51
CA ARG A 80 -15.34 -13.75 -10.56
C ARG A 80 -14.56 -13.18 -11.75
N GLY A 81 -13.38 -13.70 -12.04
CA GLY A 81 -12.54 -13.27 -13.15
C GLY A 81 -11.82 -11.94 -12.91
N TYR A 82 -11.64 -11.52 -11.66
CA TYR A 82 -10.86 -10.34 -11.32
C TYR A 82 -10.20 -10.47 -9.93
N ALA A 83 -9.18 -9.66 -9.70
CA ALA A 83 -8.54 -9.48 -8.40
C ALA A 83 -8.46 -7.98 -8.06
N HIS A 84 -8.23 -7.66 -6.79
CA HIS A 84 -8.17 -6.28 -6.31
C HIS A 84 -6.81 -5.98 -5.68
N VAL A 85 -6.11 -4.96 -6.18
CA VAL A 85 -4.87 -4.43 -5.59
C VAL A 85 -5.21 -3.53 -4.41
N SER A 86 -4.62 -3.83 -3.25
CA SER A 86 -4.92 -3.11 -2.01
C SER A 86 -3.91 -1.99 -1.72
N THR A 87 -4.31 -1.01 -0.89
CA THR A 87 -3.44 0.08 -0.40
C THR A 87 -2.24 -0.37 0.45
N ARG A 88 -2.01 -1.68 0.59
CA ARG A 88 -0.84 -2.25 1.27
C ARG A 88 -0.06 -3.19 0.36
N GLN A 89 -0.07 -2.89 -0.92
CA GLN A 89 0.68 -3.65 -1.92
C GLN A 89 0.33 -5.16 -1.95
N ASN A 90 -0.85 -5.54 -1.44
CA ASN A 90 -1.34 -6.92 -1.48
C ASN A 90 -2.42 -7.05 -2.55
N ILE A 91 -2.72 -8.30 -2.91
CA ILE A 91 -3.82 -8.63 -3.81
C ILE A 91 -4.91 -9.35 -3.00
N GLN A 92 -6.18 -9.20 -3.37
CA GLN A 92 -7.28 -9.91 -2.71
C GLN A 92 -8.33 -10.39 -3.68
N PHE A 93 -8.90 -11.55 -3.37
CA PHE A 93 -10.12 -12.11 -3.94
C PHE A 93 -11.30 -11.78 -3.04
N ASN A 94 -12.45 -11.43 -3.61
CA ASN A 94 -13.59 -10.95 -2.83
C ASN A 94 -14.77 -11.95 -2.78
N TRP A 95 -14.72 -13.03 -3.55
CA TRP A 95 -15.84 -13.96 -3.71
C TRP A 95 -15.48 -15.45 -3.60
N PRO A 96 -14.32 -15.88 -3.04
CA PRO A 96 -14.03 -17.29 -2.98
C PRO A 96 -15.04 -18.01 -2.08
N ALA A 97 -15.45 -19.23 -2.46
CA ALA A 97 -16.17 -20.11 -1.57
C ALA A 97 -15.23 -20.65 -0.48
N LEU A 98 -15.71 -20.75 0.75
CA LEU A 98 -14.86 -21.10 1.91
C LEU A 98 -14.17 -22.46 1.73
N GLU A 99 -14.90 -23.44 1.19
CA GLU A 99 -14.42 -24.79 0.91
C GLU A 99 -13.25 -24.82 -0.08
N ASN A 100 -13.16 -23.86 -0.99
CA ASN A 100 -12.13 -23.79 -2.03
C ASN A 100 -10.85 -23.07 -1.55
N VAL A 101 -10.90 -22.32 -0.45
CA VAL A 101 -9.75 -21.52 0.01
C VAL A 101 -8.49 -22.35 0.27
N PRO A 102 -8.55 -23.57 0.86
CA PRO A 102 -7.36 -24.41 1.00
C PRO A 102 -6.73 -24.81 -0.34
N ASP A 103 -7.51 -25.03 -1.39
CA ASP A 103 -7.01 -25.33 -2.74
C ASP A 103 -6.34 -24.10 -3.34
N MET A 104 -6.96 -22.93 -3.24
CA MET A 104 -6.36 -21.65 -3.66
C MET A 104 -5.00 -21.40 -2.97
N LEU A 105 -4.91 -21.67 -1.67
CA LEU A 105 -3.63 -21.51 -0.93
C LEU A 105 -2.58 -22.53 -1.39
N GLN A 106 -2.96 -23.74 -1.75
CA GLN A 106 -2.06 -24.74 -2.30
C GLN A 106 -1.52 -24.33 -3.67
N GLU A 107 -2.38 -23.82 -4.53
CA GLU A 107 -1.99 -23.30 -5.85
C GLU A 107 -1.06 -22.07 -5.72
N LEU A 108 -1.35 -21.17 -4.79
CA LEU A 108 -0.45 -20.04 -4.48
C LEU A 108 0.92 -20.52 -3.99
N ALA A 109 0.95 -21.57 -3.14
CA ALA A 109 2.20 -22.14 -2.65
C ALA A 109 3.07 -22.72 -3.78
N SER A 110 2.47 -23.23 -4.87
CA SER A 110 3.20 -23.75 -6.04
C SER A 110 4.04 -22.69 -6.77
N VAL A 111 3.68 -21.40 -6.61
CA VAL A 111 4.40 -20.25 -7.17
C VAL A 111 5.03 -19.36 -6.09
N GLN A 112 5.33 -19.92 -4.91
CA GLN A 112 5.95 -19.20 -3.79
C GLN A 112 5.15 -17.99 -3.31
N MET A 113 3.83 -18.15 -3.20
CA MET A 113 2.93 -17.15 -2.63
C MET A 113 2.13 -17.73 -1.47
N HIS A 114 1.67 -16.85 -0.59
CA HIS A 114 0.85 -17.21 0.57
C HIS A 114 -0.06 -16.04 1.00
N ALA A 115 -0.90 -16.28 2.00
CA ALA A 115 -1.77 -15.25 2.57
C ALA A 115 -1.44 -14.88 4.03
N ILE A 116 -0.32 -15.36 4.55
CA ILE A 116 0.16 -15.13 5.91
C ILE A 116 0.51 -13.64 6.09
N GLN A 117 0.33 -13.09 7.30
CA GLN A 117 0.58 -11.67 7.63
C GLN A 117 -0.31 -10.65 6.89
N THR A 118 -1.38 -11.08 6.24
CA THR A 118 -2.33 -10.15 5.61
C THR A 118 -3.56 -9.85 6.47
N SER A 119 -3.79 -10.62 7.52
CA SER A 119 -4.88 -10.42 8.50
C SER A 119 -4.47 -10.75 9.95
N GLY A 120 -5.39 -10.63 10.90
CA GLY A 120 -5.12 -10.91 12.32
C GLY A 120 -4.38 -9.81 13.09
N ASN A 121 -4.03 -10.13 14.33
CA ASN A 121 -3.31 -9.25 15.26
C ASN A 121 -1.82 -9.65 15.33
N CYS A 122 -1.16 -9.63 14.20
CA CYS A 122 0.26 -9.94 14.02
C CYS A 122 0.98 -8.79 13.31
N ILE A 123 2.29 -8.92 13.12
CA ILE A 123 3.05 -8.07 12.20
C ILE A 123 2.52 -8.33 10.79
N ARG A 124 2.10 -7.27 10.11
CA ARG A 124 1.56 -7.34 8.74
C ARG A 124 2.67 -7.35 7.72
N ASN A 125 2.35 -7.80 6.52
CA ASN A 125 3.26 -7.71 5.37
C ASN A 125 3.94 -6.34 5.33
N THR A 126 5.28 -6.35 5.29
CA THR A 126 6.11 -5.13 5.24
C THR A 126 5.93 -4.46 3.88
N THR A 127 5.85 -3.15 3.86
CA THR A 127 5.71 -2.35 2.63
C THR A 127 6.88 -1.40 2.45
N THR A 128 7.13 -1.01 1.20
CA THR A 128 8.15 -0.01 0.84
C THR A 128 7.68 0.81 -0.36
N ASP A 129 8.51 1.71 -0.84
CA ASP A 129 8.32 2.42 -2.10
C ASP A 129 8.13 1.40 -3.25
N GLN A 130 7.14 1.60 -4.10
CA GLN A 130 6.91 0.76 -5.28
C GLN A 130 8.04 0.82 -6.31
N TYR A 131 8.89 1.83 -6.24
CA TYR A 131 10.07 2.00 -7.11
C TYR A 131 11.37 1.58 -6.44
N ALA A 132 11.29 0.85 -5.32
CA ALA A 132 12.43 0.37 -4.54
C ALA A 132 13.49 -0.33 -5.41
N GLY A 133 14.74 0.06 -5.25
CA GLY A 133 15.89 -0.51 -5.95
C GLY A 133 16.12 0.01 -7.36
N VAL A 134 15.23 0.85 -7.93
CA VAL A 134 15.34 1.33 -9.32
C VAL A 134 15.22 2.85 -9.47
N VAL A 135 14.72 3.57 -8.47
CA VAL A 135 14.58 5.03 -8.52
C VAL A 135 15.89 5.72 -8.13
N ALA A 136 16.19 6.83 -8.80
CA ALA A 136 17.32 7.67 -8.43
C ALA A 136 17.11 8.34 -7.06
N GLY A 137 18.20 8.58 -6.32
CA GLY A 137 18.16 9.25 -5.04
C GLY A 137 17.95 8.36 -3.81
N GLU A 138 17.77 7.05 -4.00
CA GLU A 138 17.78 6.11 -2.87
C GLU A 138 19.14 6.09 -2.18
N VAL A 139 19.13 6.16 -0.84
CA VAL A 139 20.33 5.97 -0.01
C VAL A 139 20.92 4.57 -0.19
N ALA A 140 20.04 3.57 -0.21
CA ALA A 140 20.33 2.18 -0.58
C ALA A 140 19.02 1.48 -0.96
N ASP A 141 19.10 0.32 -1.64
CA ASP A 141 17.92 -0.49 -1.95
C ASP A 141 17.20 -0.93 -0.67
N PRO A 142 15.91 -0.61 -0.48
CA PRO A 142 15.20 -1.00 0.74
C PRO A 142 14.70 -2.46 0.73
N ARG A 143 14.71 -3.15 -0.41
CA ARG A 143 14.18 -4.52 -0.56
C ARG A 143 14.89 -5.53 0.36
N PRO A 144 16.23 -5.56 0.47
CA PRO A 144 16.95 -6.42 1.42
C PRO A 144 16.49 -6.21 2.86
N THR A 145 16.29 -4.94 3.27
CA THR A 145 15.78 -4.60 4.60
C THR A 145 14.34 -5.11 4.82
N CYS A 146 13.47 -4.96 3.83
CA CYS A 146 12.10 -5.47 3.88
C CYS A 146 12.09 -7.00 3.98
N GLU A 147 12.94 -7.68 3.23
CA GLU A 147 13.05 -9.14 3.26
C GLU A 147 13.56 -9.65 4.61
N LEU A 148 14.57 -9.00 5.18
CA LEU A 148 15.04 -9.29 6.52
C LEU A 148 13.92 -9.20 7.55
N ILE A 149 13.11 -8.14 7.50
CA ILE A 149 11.95 -7.96 8.37
C ILE A 149 10.89 -9.05 8.11
N ARG A 150 10.66 -9.44 6.86
CA ARG A 150 9.75 -10.52 6.49
C ARG A 150 10.18 -11.84 7.11
N GLN A 151 11.43 -12.25 6.90
CA GLN A 151 11.97 -13.51 7.43
C GLN A 151 11.88 -13.57 8.95
N TRP A 152 12.26 -12.51 9.64
CA TRP A 152 12.17 -12.44 11.09
C TRP A 152 10.72 -12.48 11.59
N SER A 153 9.79 -11.77 10.94
CA SER A 153 8.43 -11.57 11.45
C SER A 153 7.44 -12.68 11.06
N THR A 154 7.73 -13.44 10.00
CA THR A 154 6.87 -14.54 9.55
C THR A 154 6.91 -15.66 10.58
N PHE A 155 5.74 -16.00 11.15
CA PHE A 155 5.58 -17.00 12.21
C PHE A 155 6.39 -16.73 13.49
N HIS A 156 6.77 -15.48 13.74
CA HIS A 156 7.45 -15.16 15.01
C HIS A 156 6.57 -15.55 16.21
N PRO A 157 7.02 -16.46 17.09
CA PRO A 157 6.16 -17.07 18.10
C PRO A 157 5.63 -16.07 19.11
N GLU A 158 6.43 -15.07 19.51
CA GLU A 158 6.04 -14.04 20.47
C GLU A 158 5.03 -13.04 19.92
N PHE A 159 5.00 -12.82 18.58
CA PHE A 159 4.20 -11.76 17.95
C PHE A 159 3.01 -12.28 17.14
N ALA A 160 2.64 -13.56 17.32
CA ALA A 160 1.47 -14.14 16.66
C ALA A 160 0.15 -13.55 17.18
N PHE A 161 0.11 -13.05 18.43
CA PHE A 161 -1.07 -12.49 19.09
C PHE A 161 -0.77 -11.16 19.78
N LEU A 162 -0.44 -10.16 18.99
CA LEU A 162 -0.25 -8.78 19.47
C LEU A 162 -1.58 -8.16 19.94
N PRO A 163 -1.55 -7.08 20.75
CA PRO A 163 -2.78 -6.37 21.15
C PRO A 163 -3.64 -5.93 19.94
N ARG A 164 -3.00 -5.59 18.82
CA ARG A 164 -3.67 -5.22 17.55
C ARG A 164 -2.73 -5.45 16.38
N LYS A 165 -3.29 -5.45 15.13
CA LYS A 165 -2.50 -5.47 13.88
C LYS A 165 -1.36 -4.47 13.93
N PHE A 166 -0.19 -4.87 13.47
CA PHE A 166 1.03 -4.08 13.51
C PHE A 166 1.61 -3.93 12.10
N LYS A 167 2.00 -2.74 11.72
CA LYS A 167 2.43 -2.41 10.37
C LYS A 167 3.81 -1.79 10.38
N ILE A 168 4.69 -2.26 9.51
CA ILE A 168 6.04 -1.72 9.29
C ILE A 168 6.14 -1.28 7.84
N ALA A 169 6.74 -0.11 7.59
CA ALA A 169 7.10 0.36 6.26
C ALA A 169 8.55 0.84 6.26
N VAL A 170 9.22 0.68 5.13
CA VAL A 170 10.61 1.07 4.91
C VAL A 170 10.66 2.11 3.80
N SER A 171 11.46 3.17 3.96
CA SER A 171 11.76 4.17 2.94
C SER A 171 13.27 4.38 2.85
N ALA A 172 13.77 4.63 1.65
CA ALA A 172 15.19 4.91 1.38
C ALA A 172 15.42 6.26 0.71
N LEU A 173 14.36 7.08 0.57
CA LEU A 173 14.42 8.42 -0.01
C LEU A 173 14.35 9.48 1.09
N GLU A 174 15.11 10.55 0.93
CA GLU A 174 15.17 11.65 1.90
C GLU A 174 14.07 12.69 1.66
N GLU A 175 13.74 12.95 0.39
CA GLU A 175 12.85 14.06 0.00
C GLU A 175 11.40 13.62 -0.26
N THR A 176 11.16 12.33 -0.46
CA THR A 176 9.82 11.78 -0.71
C THR A 176 9.56 10.51 0.10
N ASP A 177 8.30 10.27 0.47
CA ASP A 177 7.88 9.09 1.24
C ASP A 177 6.65 8.42 0.62
N ARG A 178 6.82 7.76 -0.53
CA ARG A 178 5.75 7.00 -1.18
C ARG A 178 5.27 5.78 -0.38
N ALA A 179 6.02 5.36 0.65
CA ALA A 179 5.62 4.27 1.54
C ALA A 179 4.73 4.72 2.72
N ALA A 180 4.48 6.03 2.86
CA ALA A 180 3.71 6.63 3.95
C ALA A 180 4.19 6.16 5.34
N THR A 181 5.50 6.07 5.55
CA THR A 181 6.15 5.53 6.75
C THR A 181 5.73 6.27 8.01
N SER A 182 5.45 7.58 7.91
CA SER A 182 4.95 8.43 9.00
C SER A 182 3.63 7.96 9.61
N PHE A 183 2.85 7.14 8.89
CA PHE A 183 1.55 6.61 9.31
C PHE A 183 1.56 5.11 9.61
N HIS A 184 2.74 4.52 9.80
CA HIS A 184 2.93 3.13 10.20
C HIS A 184 3.22 3.00 11.71
N ASP A 185 2.99 1.80 12.26
CA ASP A 185 3.32 1.51 13.66
C ASP A 185 4.83 1.63 13.90
N ILE A 186 5.63 1.21 12.91
CA ILE A 186 7.05 1.54 12.76
C ILE A 186 7.30 2.02 11.31
N GLY A 187 7.96 3.16 11.16
CA GLY A 187 8.60 3.63 9.95
C GLY A 187 10.12 3.49 10.07
N VAL A 188 10.72 2.77 9.13
CA VAL A 188 12.17 2.57 9.03
C VAL A 188 12.68 3.40 7.87
N TYR A 189 13.56 4.35 8.14
CA TYR A 189 14.21 5.18 7.12
C TYR A 189 15.65 4.74 6.97
N ILE A 190 16.07 4.37 5.77
CA ILE A 190 17.47 4.08 5.46
C ILE A 190 18.19 5.42 5.31
N VAL A 191 19.23 5.61 6.09
CA VAL A 191 19.99 6.88 6.16
C VAL A 191 21.49 6.61 6.14
N LYS A 192 22.28 7.65 5.83
CA LYS A 192 23.74 7.65 6.02
C LYS A 192 24.10 8.54 7.19
N ASN A 193 25.08 8.12 8.00
CA ASN A 193 25.67 8.97 9.02
C ASN A 193 26.77 9.87 8.40
N GLU A 194 27.38 10.72 9.21
CA GLU A 194 28.46 11.62 8.79
C GLU A 194 29.71 10.88 8.26
N ALA A 195 29.93 9.64 8.68
CA ALA A 195 31.02 8.79 8.18
C ALA A 195 30.65 8.07 6.86
N GLY A 196 29.43 8.25 6.34
CA GLY A 196 28.94 7.60 5.12
C GLY A 196 28.44 6.17 5.34
N GLU A 197 28.36 5.71 6.59
CA GLU A 197 27.84 4.37 6.91
C GLU A 197 26.32 4.33 6.79
N ILE A 198 25.80 3.29 6.16
CA ILE A 198 24.36 3.05 6.02
C ILE A 198 23.80 2.47 7.32
N GLY A 199 22.69 3.02 7.77
CA GLY A 199 21.95 2.58 8.94
C GLY A 199 20.49 2.99 8.85
N TYR A 200 19.81 3.02 9.96
CA TYR A 200 18.38 3.28 10.02
C TYR A 200 18.03 4.39 11.01
N LYS A 201 17.08 5.23 10.61
CA LYS A 201 16.36 6.14 11.51
C LYS A 201 14.98 5.54 11.77
N ILE A 202 14.55 5.48 13.04
CA ILE A 202 13.34 4.75 13.42
C ILE A 202 12.27 5.71 13.94
N LYS A 203 11.10 5.67 13.30
CA LYS A 203 9.88 6.38 13.69
C LYS A 203 8.87 5.38 14.24
N VAL A 204 8.15 5.73 15.32
CA VAL A 204 7.14 4.84 15.92
C VAL A 204 5.86 5.56 16.25
N GLY A 205 4.77 4.79 16.39
CA GLY A 205 3.49 5.29 16.87
C GLY A 205 2.67 6.04 15.84
N GLY A 206 2.99 5.90 14.56
CA GLY A 206 2.13 6.37 13.49
C GLY A 206 0.90 5.47 13.27
N GLY A 207 -0.08 5.98 12.56
CA GLY A 207 -1.21 5.18 12.13
C GLY A 207 -2.47 5.96 11.83
N LEU A 208 -3.22 5.45 10.86
CA LEU A 208 -4.55 5.92 10.47
C LEU A 208 -5.65 5.28 11.33
N GLY A 209 -6.90 5.41 10.93
CA GLY A 209 -8.07 4.90 11.62
C GLY A 209 -8.72 5.98 12.49
N ARG A 210 -9.53 5.59 13.49
CA ARG A 210 -10.37 6.53 14.26
C ARG A 210 -9.63 7.75 14.83
N THR A 211 -8.36 7.60 15.15
CA THR A 211 -7.51 8.69 15.67
C THR A 211 -6.21 8.66 14.89
N PRO A 212 -6.10 9.35 13.76
CA PRO A 212 -4.88 9.38 12.98
C PRO A 212 -3.76 10.07 13.79
N VAL A 213 -2.53 9.55 13.65
CA VAL A 213 -1.34 10.07 14.34
C VAL A 213 -0.15 9.94 13.40
N ILE A 214 0.62 11.00 13.29
CA ILE A 214 1.96 10.97 12.67
C ILE A 214 2.94 10.41 13.70
N GLY A 215 3.75 9.44 13.31
CA GLY A 215 4.76 8.81 14.17
C GLY A 215 5.82 9.80 14.64
N SER A 216 6.51 9.45 15.72
CA SER A 216 7.62 10.22 16.28
C SER A 216 8.93 9.46 16.11
N PHE A 217 10.02 10.14 15.78
CA PHE A 217 11.35 9.55 15.79
C PHE A 217 11.78 9.22 17.22
N ILE A 218 12.32 8.00 17.41
CA ILE A 218 12.84 7.52 18.69
C ILE A 218 14.31 7.10 18.61
N ARG A 219 14.85 6.97 17.39
CA ARG A 219 16.26 6.66 17.15
C ARG A 219 16.70 7.35 15.87
N ASP A 220 17.76 8.17 15.95
CA ASP A 220 18.26 8.94 14.80
C ASP A 220 19.20 8.14 13.92
N PHE A 221 19.98 7.24 14.49
CA PHE A 221 20.83 6.31 13.75
C PHE A 221 20.93 4.95 14.47
N LEU A 222 20.74 3.88 13.73
CA LEU A 222 20.87 2.50 14.17
C LEU A 222 21.69 1.73 13.13
N PRO A 223 22.81 1.07 13.51
CA PRO A 223 23.58 0.23 12.59
C PRO A 223 22.72 -0.87 11.95
N ARG A 224 23.07 -1.30 10.74
CA ARG A 224 22.30 -2.29 9.98
C ARG A 224 22.14 -3.61 10.73
N GLU A 225 23.19 -4.07 11.36
CA GLU A 225 23.21 -5.33 12.13
C GLU A 225 22.32 -5.31 13.38
N ASP A 226 21.90 -4.16 13.84
CA ASP A 226 21.13 -3.99 15.07
C ASP A 226 19.60 -3.89 14.81
N LEU A 227 19.17 -3.83 13.53
CA LEU A 227 17.78 -3.58 13.17
C LEU A 227 16.80 -4.53 13.84
N ILE A 228 17.00 -5.84 13.70
CA ILE A 228 16.06 -6.85 14.23
C ILE A 228 16.00 -6.79 15.75
N ALA A 229 17.14 -6.62 16.42
CA ALA A 229 17.17 -6.47 17.88
C ALA A 229 16.36 -5.24 18.34
N TYR A 230 16.44 -4.13 17.58
CA TYR A 230 15.70 -2.91 17.93
C TYR A 230 14.20 -3.04 17.64
N LEU A 231 13.83 -3.60 16.48
CA LEU A 231 12.42 -3.86 16.15
C LEU A 231 11.77 -4.81 17.17
N GLU A 232 12.49 -5.84 17.62
CA GLU A 232 12.02 -6.74 18.66
C GLU A 232 11.83 -6.01 19.98
N ALA A 233 12.74 -5.13 20.38
CA ALA A 233 12.61 -4.31 21.57
C ALA A 233 11.34 -3.42 21.51
N VAL A 234 11.08 -2.75 20.39
CA VAL A 234 9.85 -1.97 20.19
C VAL A 234 8.61 -2.84 20.35
N LEU A 235 8.61 -4.02 19.72
CA LEU A 235 7.47 -4.93 19.76
C LEU A 235 7.24 -5.54 21.14
N ARG A 236 8.30 -5.87 21.90
CA ARG A 236 8.18 -6.36 23.27
C ARG A 236 7.60 -5.30 24.20
N VAL A 237 8.09 -4.06 24.14
CA VAL A 237 7.52 -2.95 24.91
C VAL A 237 6.03 -2.77 24.56
N TYR A 238 5.68 -2.84 23.27
CA TYR A 238 4.29 -2.77 22.85
C TYR A 238 3.47 -3.98 23.31
N ASN A 239 4.00 -5.20 23.19
CA ASN A 239 3.30 -6.44 23.56
C ASN A 239 3.00 -6.51 25.07
N LEU A 240 3.95 -6.03 25.91
CA LEU A 240 3.81 -5.98 27.36
C LEU A 240 2.88 -4.87 27.86
N HIS A 241 2.96 -3.67 27.28
CA HIS A 241 2.27 -2.49 27.79
C HIS A 241 1.04 -2.08 26.95
N GLY A 242 0.85 -2.65 25.76
CA GLY A 242 -0.31 -2.39 24.91
C GLY A 242 -1.61 -2.91 25.50
N ARG A 243 -2.68 -2.11 25.37
CA ARG A 243 -4.00 -2.49 25.89
C ARG A 243 -4.60 -3.66 25.13
N ARG A 244 -5.19 -4.63 25.85
CA ARG A 244 -5.91 -5.78 25.27
C ARG A 244 -7.40 -5.78 25.64
N ASP A 245 -7.80 -5.03 26.64
CA ASP A 245 -9.17 -4.88 27.13
C ASP A 245 -10.08 -4.09 26.18
N ASN A 246 -9.48 -3.20 25.37
CA ASN A 246 -10.23 -2.34 24.46
C ASN A 246 -9.56 -2.30 23.08
N LYS A 247 -10.13 -3.02 22.10
CA LYS A 247 -9.63 -3.11 20.72
C LYS A 247 -9.47 -1.75 20.01
N TYR A 248 -10.20 -0.71 20.41
CA TYR A 248 -10.12 0.63 19.82
C TYR A 248 -8.96 1.45 20.40
N LYS A 249 -8.42 1.05 21.54
CA LYS A 249 -7.28 1.69 22.21
C LYS A 249 -6.02 0.80 22.22
N ALA A 250 -6.00 -0.28 21.47
CA ALA A 250 -4.97 -1.30 21.48
C ALA A 250 -3.76 -1.03 20.55
N ARG A 251 -3.83 -0.06 19.62
CA ARG A 251 -2.71 0.25 18.70
C ARG A 251 -1.56 0.92 19.43
N ILE A 252 -0.31 0.65 18.96
CA ILE A 252 0.92 1.22 19.55
C ILE A 252 0.87 2.75 19.65
N LYS A 253 0.30 3.46 18.69
CA LYS A 253 0.16 4.93 18.72
C LYS A 253 -0.55 5.45 19.98
N ILE A 254 -1.48 4.67 20.54
CA ILE A 254 -2.17 5.04 21.76
C ILE A 254 -1.24 4.87 22.98
N LEU A 255 -0.42 3.82 22.98
CA LEU A 255 0.60 3.60 24.01
C LEU A 255 1.67 4.70 23.96
N VAL A 256 2.23 4.99 22.78
CA VAL A 256 3.24 6.05 22.59
C VAL A 256 2.69 7.41 23.03
N LYS A 257 1.44 7.76 22.66
CA LYS A 257 0.80 8.99 23.12
C LYS A 257 0.60 9.03 24.65
N ALA A 258 0.25 7.91 25.27
CA ALA A 258 0.01 7.84 26.71
C ALA A 258 1.31 7.94 27.53
N LEU A 259 2.40 7.37 27.05
CA LEU A 259 3.71 7.41 27.70
C LEU A 259 4.52 8.67 27.35
N THR A 260 4.23 9.32 26.28
CA THR A 260 5.05 10.24 25.46
C THR A 260 6.10 9.48 24.61
N PRO A 261 6.49 10.02 23.45
CA PRO A 261 7.52 9.40 22.62
C PRO A 261 8.86 9.19 23.34
N GLN A 262 9.24 10.13 24.20
CA GLN A 262 10.50 10.08 24.93
C GLN A 262 10.52 8.92 25.94
N VAL A 263 9.51 8.81 26.79
CA VAL A 263 9.40 7.71 27.78
C VAL A 263 9.25 6.35 27.09
N PHE A 264 8.56 6.32 25.95
CA PHE A 264 8.49 5.11 25.15
C PHE A 264 9.87 4.71 24.60
N ALA A 265 10.65 5.66 24.08
CA ALA A 265 12.02 5.44 23.61
C ALA A 265 12.93 4.92 24.73
N GLU A 266 12.89 5.51 25.93
CA GLU A 266 13.66 5.05 27.10
C GLU A 266 13.37 3.57 27.45
N LYS A 267 12.09 3.16 27.37
CA LYS A 267 11.71 1.75 27.57
C LYS A 267 12.24 0.84 26.46
N VAL A 268 12.21 1.31 25.21
CA VAL A 268 12.76 0.56 24.07
C VAL A 268 14.27 0.41 24.20
N GLU A 269 14.99 1.46 24.56
CA GLU A 269 16.44 1.38 24.77
C GLU A 269 16.83 0.42 25.92
N ALA A 270 16.04 0.42 27.00
CA ALA A 270 16.23 -0.54 28.10
C ALA A 270 16.04 -2.00 27.65
N GLU A 271 15.01 -2.28 26.84
CA GLU A 271 14.77 -3.62 26.27
C GLU A 271 15.83 -3.96 25.20
N PHE A 272 16.22 -3.00 24.38
CA PHE A 272 17.24 -3.18 23.35
C PHE A 272 18.59 -3.61 23.93
N ALA A 273 18.97 -3.11 25.11
CA ALA A 273 20.19 -3.55 25.81
C ALA A 273 20.18 -5.07 26.13
N HIS A 274 19.02 -5.71 26.12
CA HIS A 274 18.88 -7.16 26.28
C HIS A 274 18.83 -7.86 24.92
N THR A 275 17.99 -7.42 24.01
CA THR A 275 17.77 -8.08 22.69
C THR A 275 19.04 -8.08 21.82
N ILE A 276 19.84 -7.03 21.86
CA ILE A 276 21.08 -6.91 21.10
C ILE A 276 22.09 -8.03 21.38
N LYS A 277 22.06 -8.61 22.59
CA LYS A 277 22.98 -9.69 22.99
C LYS A 277 22.77 -10.99 22.22
N THR A 278 21.56 -11.19 21.69
CA THR A 278 21.16 -12.45 21.05
C THR A 278 20.68 -12.28 19.61
N LEU A 279 20.31 -11.07 19.21
CA LEU A 279 19.65 -10.80 17.93
C LEU A 279 20.47 -9.87 17.02
N LYS A 280 21.73 -9.60 17.37
CA LYS A 280 22.63 -8.89 16.47
C LYS A 280 22.88 -9.75 15.22
N ILE A 281 22.62 -9.16 14.04
CA ILE A 281 22.76 -9.86 12.77
C ILE A 281 24.24 -9.92 12.38
N GLN A 282 24.69 -11.08 11.93
CA GLN A 282 26.03 -11.22 11.43
C GLN A 282 26.17 -10.53 10.08
N PRO A 283 27.29 -9.83 9.80
CA PRO A 283 27.50 -9.11 8.54
C PRO A 283 27.33 -9.97 7.29
N GLU A 284 27.71 -11.26 7.38
CA GLU A 284 27.60 -12.22 6.28
C GLU A 284 26.14 -12.48 5.88
N ILE A 285 25.21 -12.43 6.83
CA ILE A 285 23.77 -12.57 6.56
C ILE A 285 23.26 -11.34 5.79
N LEU A 286 23.67 -10.15 6.19
CA LEU A 286 23.32 -8.91 5.49
C LEU A 286 23.89 -8.87 4.08
N GLN A 287 25.15 -9.27 3.93
CA GLN A 287 25.80 -9.34 2.63
C GLN A 287 25.07 -10.33 1.70
N LYS A 288 24.80 -11.55 2.19
CA LYS A 288 24.04 -12.54 1.42
C LYS A 288 22.68 -12.00 0.99
N LEU A 289 21.99 -11.31 1.88
CA LEU A 289 20.68 -10.73 1.56
C LEU A 289 20.79 -9.61 0.51
N ASP A 290 21.81 -8.75 0.60
CA ASP A 290 22.06 -7.73 -0.43
C ASP A 290 22.34 -8.39 -1.80
N GLU A 291 23.09 -9.52 -1.83
CA GLU A 291 23.42 -10.28 -3.04
C GLU A 291 22.18 -10.91 -3.71
N GLU A 292 21.11 -11.22 -2.97
CA GLU A 292 19.84 -11.75 -3.53
C GLU A 292 19.07 -10.68 -4.35
N PHE A 293 19.36 -9.41 -4.13
CA PHE A 293 18.72 -8.27 -4.81
C PHE A 293 19.66 -7.56 -5.79
N ILE A 294 20.64 -8.28 -6.35
CA ILE A 294 21.53 -7.73 -7.38
C ILE A 294 20.69 -7.23 -8.56
N PRO A 295 21.00 -6.03 -9.09
CA PRO A 295 20.36 -5.51 -10.28
C PRO A 295 20.41 -6.51 -11.44
N PHE A 296 19.39 -6.49 -12.28
CA PHE A 296 19.41 -7.25 -13.54
C PHE A 296 20.59 -6.84 -14.42
N ASP A 297 20.95 -7.70 -15.38
CA ASP A 297 21.99 -7.41 -16.38
C ASP A 297 21.44 -6.40 -17.41
N TYR A 298 21.45 -5.12 -17.01
CA TYR A 298 20.97 -4.03 -17.85
C TYR A 298 21.87 -3.87 -19.06
N GLN A 299 21.25 -3.69 -20.23
CA GLN A 299 21.96 -3.33 -21.46
C GLN A 299 22.33 -1.85 -21.43
N ASP A 300 23.45 -1.49 -22.05
CA ASP A 300 23.88 -0.09 -22.18
C ASP A 300 23.08 0.61 -23.29
N TYR A 301 21.93 1.17 -22.91
CA TYR A 301 21.08 1.96 -23.79
C TYR A 301 21.32 3.45 -23.61
N ALA A 302 21.29 4.18 -24.74
CA ALA A 302 21.18 5.64 -24.70
C ALA A 302 19.75 6.05 -24.28
N ASP A 303 19.61 7.28 -23.79
CA ASP A 303 18.28 7.88 -23.66
C ASP A 303 17.71 8.15 -25.05
N GLU A 304 16.42 7.90 -25.21
CA GLU A 304 15.71 8.09 -26.48
C GLU A 304 15.24 9.54 -26.65
N ASP A 305 15.33 10.03 -27.90
CA ASP A 305 14.69 11.28 -28.28
C ASP A 305 13.29 11.00 -28.85
N PHE A 306 12.28 11.31 -28.07
CA PHE A 306 10.87 11.14 -28.46
C PHE A 306 10.25 12.32 -29.17
N SER A 307 11.02 13.31 -29.63
CA SER A 307 10.50 14.56 -30.22
C SER A 307 9.52 14.33 -31.39
N GLU A 308 9.84 13.41 -32.29
CA GLU A 308 8.97 13.04 -33.40
C GLU A 308 7.70 12.32 -32.94
N GLN A 309 7.82 11.33 -32.03
CA GLN A 309 6.69 10.59 -31.49
C GLN A 309 5.76 11.52 -30.68
N PHE A 310 6.32 12.45 -29.90
CA PHE A 310 5.54 13.43 -29.14
C PHE A 310 4.77 14.41 -30.05
N ALA A 311 5.37 14.81 -31.16
CA ALA A 311 4.69 15.66 -32.15
C ALA A 311 3.55 14.92 -32.86
N ALA A 312 3.77 13.66 -33.24
CA ALA A 312 2.79 12.83 -33.91
C ALA A 312 1.69 12.28 -33.00
N HIS A 313 1.99 12.05 -31.71
CA HIS A 313 1.11 11.40 -30.76
C HIS A 313 1.04 12.18 -29.41
N PRO A 314 0.24 13.26 -29.31
CA PRO A 314 0.13 14.07 -28.07
C PRO A 314 -0.28 13.25 -26.83
N LYS A 315 -1.13 12.23 -26.99
CA LYS A 315 -1.53 11.33 -25.89
C LYS A 315 -0.35 10.52 -25.36
N PHE A 316 0.57 10.09 -26.23
CA PHE A 316 1.81 9.42 -25.79
C PHE A 316 2.67 10.37 -24.97
N LYS A 317 2.83 11.62 -25.38
CA LYS A 317 3.56 12.63 -24.62
C LYS A 317 2.97 12.84 -23.22
N GLN A 318 1.65 12.94 -23.14
CA GLN A 318 0.96 13.09 -21.84
C GLN A 318 1.19 11.86 -20.96
N TRP A 319 0.98 10.66 -21.50
CA TRP A 319 1.21 9.41 -20.77
C TRP A 319 2.66 9.27 -20.32
N PHE A 320 3.62 9.58 -21.18
CA PHE A 320 5.04 9.56 -20.85
C PHE A 320 5.35 10.47 -19.64
N ASN A 321 4.82 11.68 -19.63
CA ASN A 321 5.09 12.65 -18.57
C ASN A 321 4.41 12.30 -17.24
N ILE A 322 3.27 11.59 -17.27
CA ILE A 322 2.40 11.36 -16.11
C ILE A 322 2.57 9.94 -15.55
N ASN A 323 2.60 8.95 -16.44
CA ASN A 323 2.63 7.54 -16.02
C ASN A 323 4.03 6.94 -15.96
N THR A 324 5.08 7.70 -16.32
CA THR A 324 6.45 7.19 -16.24
C THR A 324 7.34 8.04 -15.35
N ASN A 325 8.31 7.39 -14.70
CA ASN A 325 9.29 8.03 -13.83
C ASN A 325 10.72 7.71 -14.27
N ALA A 326 11.66 8.58 -13.87
CA ALA A 326 13.07 8.36 -14.14
C ALA A 326 13.57 7.10 -13.42
N HIS A 327 14.33 6.28 -14.13
CA HIS A 327 15.04 5.14 -13.61
C HIS A 327 16.50 5.52 -13.27
N LYS A 328 17.10 4.88 -12.25
CA LYS A 328 18.51 5.15 -11.89
C LYS A 328 19.50 4.72 -12.98
N VAL A 329 19.13 3.73 -13.81
CA VAL A 329 19.92 3.28 -14.95
C VAL A 329 19.48 4.03 -16.19
N LYS A 330 20.45 4.63 -16.90
CA LYS A 330 20.25 5.34 -18.16
C LYS A 330 19.61 4.44 -19.22
N GLY A 331 18.75 4.98 -20.07
CA GLY A 331 18.08 4.24 -21.14
C GLY A 331 16.88 3.40 -20.66
N TYR A 332 16.52 3.46 -19.35
CA TYR A 332 15.36 2.80 -18.78
C TYR A 332 14.39 3.78 -18.15
N ARG A 333 13.15 3.35 -17.94
CA ARG A 333 12.12 4.09 -17.20
C ARG A 333 11.22 3.17 -16.41
N ILE A 334 10.62 3.74 -15.38
CA ILE A 334 9.59 3.13 -14.55
C ILE A 334 8.24 3.49 -15.17
N VAL A 335 7.36 2.53 -15.42
CA VAL A 335 6.02 2.73 -15.98
C VAL A 335 4.97 2.29 -14.98
N THR A 336 4.02 3.17 -14.64
CA THR A 336 2.87 2.82 -13.79
C THR A 336 1.61 2.67 -14.66
N ILE A 337 1.01 1.50 -14.58
CA ILE A 337 -0.25 1.14 -15.25
C ILE A 337 -1.39 1.46 -14.29
N SER A 338 -2.27 2.38 -14.69
CA SER A 338 -3.45 2.73 -13.89
C SER A 338 -4.50 1.62 -13.93
N LEU A 339 -4.97 1.21 -12.76
CA LEU A 339 -6.13 0.33 -12.58
C LEU A 339 -7.41 1.11 -12.24
N LYS A 340 -7.48 2.41 -12.57
CA LYS A 340 -8.60 3.32 -12.30
C LYS A 340 -9.30 3.70 -13.60
N ARG A 341 -10.11 2.80 -14.09
CA ARG A 341 -10.92 3.03 -15.30
C ARG A 341 -12.33 3.47 -14.90
N THR A 342 -12.90 4.39 -15.68
CA THR A 342 -14.28 4.85 -15.48
C THR A 342 -15.24 3.66 -15.55
N GLY A 343 -16.04 3.46 -14.49
CA GLY A 343 -17.00 2.35 -14.39
C GLY A 343 -16.44 1.04 -13.83
N ILE A 344 -15.16 1.02 -13.44
CA ILE A 344 -14.52 -0.12 -12.75
C ILE A 344 -14.09 0.35 -11.35
N ALA A 345 -14.24 -0.51 -10.35
CA ALA A 345 -13.80 -0.18 -9.00
C ALA A 345 -12.28 0.05 -8.96
N PRO A 346 -11.81 1.13 -8.30
CA PRO A 346 -10.38 1.43 -8.23
C PRO A 346 -9.56 0.28 -7.66
N GLY A 347 -8.53 -0.13 -8.40
CA GLY A 347 -7.65 -1.22 -8.03
C GLY A 347 -8.10 -2.61 -8.51
N ASP A 348 -9.25 -2.73 -9.14
CA ASP A 348 -9.69 -4.00 -9.75
C ASP A 348 -8.99 -4.23 -11.09
N VAL A 349 -8.53 -5.47 -11.30
CA VAL A 349 -7.84 -5.94 -12.51
C VAL A 349 -8.41 -7.28 -12.93
N THR A 350 -8.86 -7.38 -14.20
CA THR A 350 -9.47 -8.61 -14.74
C THR A 350 -8.42 -9.69 -15.05
N THR A 351 -8.87 -10.92 -15.22
CA THR A 351 -8.02 -12.05 -15.63
C THR A 351 -7.25 -11.73 -16.92
N GLU A 352 -7.92 -11.18 -17.92
CA GLU A 352 -7.32 -10.83 -19.21
C GLU A 352 -6.25 -9.75 -19.06
N GLU A 353 -6.51 -8.75 -18.23
CA GLU A 353 -5.56 -7.67 -17.95
C GLU A 353 -4.36 -8.17 -17.15
N MET A 354 -4.57 -9.05 -16.15
CA MET A 354 -3.47 -9.65 -15.40
C MET A 354 -2.55 -10.46 -16.33
N ASN A 355 -3.11 -11.26 -17.24
CA ASN A 355 -2.33 -12.02 -18.20
C ASN A 355 -1.58 -11.10 -19.17
N LEU A 356 -2.23 -10.05 -19.70
CA LEU A 356 -1.57 -9.05 -20.54
C LEU A 356 -0.41 -8.36 -19.80
N ILE A 357 -0.62 -7.91 -18.57
CA ILE A 357 0.42 -7.25 -17.77
C ILE A 357 1.58 -8.22 -17.50
N ALA A 358 1.29 -9.50 -17.26
CA ALA A 358 2.32 -10.52 -17.09
C ALA A 358 3.14 -10.73 -18.38
N ASP A 359 2.49 -10.75 -19.56
CA ASP A 359 3.17 -10.84 -20.86
C ASP A 359 4.04 -9.60 -21.12
N LEU A 360 3.55 -8.40 -20.75
CA LEU A 360 4.32 -7.17 -20.84
C LEU A 360 5.52 -7.16 -19.89
N ALA A 361 5.36 -7.71 -18.68
CA ALA A 361 6.44 -7.85 -17.72
C ALA A 361 7.54 -8.78 -18.26
N ASP A 362 7.19 -9.93 -18.83
CA ASP A 362 8.17 -10.85 -19.45
C ASP A 362 8.90 -10.19 -20.62
N LYS A 363 8.19 -9.39 -21.40
CA LYS A 363 8.77 -8.77 -22.60
C LYS A 363 9.67 -7.58 -22.28
N TYR A 364 9.31 -6.74 -21.30
CA TYR A 364 9.91 -5.42 -21.13
C TYR A 364 10.63 -5.20 -19.81
N THR A 365 10.39 -6.03 -18.76
CA THR A 365 10.90 -5.75 -17.42
C THR A 365 11.39 -7.00 -16.68
N PHE A 366 12.13 -7.86 -17.37
CA PHE A 366 12.72 -9.08 -16.81
C PHE A 366 11.73 -10.01 -16.09
N GLY A 367 10.44 -9.92 -16.40
CA GLY A 367 9.36 -10.66 -15.74
C GLY A 367 9.00 -10.14 -14.35
N GLU A 368 9.54 -9.00 -13.89
CA GLU A 368 9.26 -8.40 -12.60
C GLU A 368 8.21 -7.28 -12.71
N LEU A 369 7.36 -7.17 -11.71
CA LEU A 369 6.36 -6.11 -11.58
C LEU A 369 6.12 -5.76 -10.10
N ARG A 370 5.50 -4.60 -9.85
CA ARG A 370 5.21 -4.10 -8.51
C ARG A 370 3.74 -3.71 -8.34
N THR A 371 3.14 -4.10 -7.23
CA THR A 371 1.90 -3.50 -6.77
C THR A 371 2.19 -2.21 -6.01
N THR A 372 1.36 -1.17 -6.19
CA THR A 372 1.58 0.14 -5.57
C THR A 372 0.66 0.41 -4.40
N HIS A 373 1.01 1.40 -3.57
CA HIS A 373 0.15 1.89 -2.48
C HIS A 373 -1.13 2.55 -2.99
N GLU A 374 -1.06 3.12 -4.18
CA GLU A 374 -2.18 3.79 -4.86
C GLU A 374 -3.06 2.78 -5.64
N GLN A 375 -2.94 1.47 -5.38
CA GLN A 375 -3.77 0.43 -6.02
C GLN A 375 -3.56 0.36 -7.55
N ASN A 376 -2.32 0.52 -8.01
CA ASN A 376 -1.88 0.38 -9.39
C ASN A 376 -0.83 -0.74 -9.52
N ILE A 377 -0.35 -1.00 -10.74
CA ILE A 377 0.77 -1.91 -11.01
C ILE A 377 1.87 -1.15 -11.76
N SER A 378 3.14 -1.39 -11.40
CA SER A 378 4.28 -0.78 -12.08
C SER A 378 5.17 -1.83 -12.74
N LEU A 379 5.61 -1.53 -13.96
CA LEU A 379 6.70 -2.19 -14.69
C LEU A 379 7.94 -1.29 -14.52
N VAL A 380 8.94 -1.76 -13.80
CA VAL A 380 9.94 -0.84 -13.25
C VAL A 380 11.24 -0.73 -14.06
N ASP A 381 11.49 -1.66 -15.00
CA ASP A 381 12.76 -1.74 -15.74
C ASP A 381 12.55 -1.65 -17.26
N VAL A 382 11.67 -0.78 -17.73
CA VAL A 382 11.29 -0.71 -19.15
C VAL A 382 12.34 0.07 -19.95
N PRO A 383 12.95 -0.53 -21.01
CA PRO A 383 13.84 0.22 -21.91
C PRO A 383 13.12 1.37 -22.59
N GLN A 384 13.74 2.56 -22.64
CA GLN A 384 13.10 3.74 -23.25
C GLN A 384 12.71 3.50 -24.71
N LYS A 385 13.53 2.79 -25.48
CA LYS A 385 13.26 2.45 -26.88
C LYS A 385 11.93 1.71 -27.10
N ASP A 386 11.44 1.00 -26.08
CA ASP A 386 10.23 0.18 -26.16
C ASP A 386 8.99 0.90 -25.64
N LEU A 387 9.11 2.12 -25.07
CA LEU A 387 8.01 2.84 -24.44
C LEU A 387 6.85 3.16 -25.38
N PHE A 388 7.12 3.50 -26.64
CA PHE A 388 6.07 3.81 -27.61
C PHE A 388 5.26 2.56 -28.00
N GLU A 389 5.94 1.43 -28.17
CA GLU A 389 5.26 0.16 -28.43
C GLU A 389 4.43 -0.27 -27.21
N LEU A 390 5.01 -0.21 -26.01
CA LEU A 390 4.31 -0.52 -24.76
C LEU A 390 3.07 0.35 -24.57
N TRP A 391 3.19 1.69 -24.77
CA TRP A 391 2.07 2.60 -24.71
C TRP A 391 0.96 2.24 -25.71
N THR A 392 1.32 1.88 -26.94
CA THR A 392 0.36 1.47 -27.97
C THR A 392 -0.45 0.24 -27.56
N ILE A 393 0.19 -0.73 -26.91
CA ILE A 393 -0.46 -1.93 -26.39
C ILE A 393 -1.40 -1.56 -25.23
N LEU A 394 -0.92 -0.74 -24.30
CA LEU A 394 -1.72 -0.29 -23.14
C LEU A 394 -2.92 0.56 -23.56
N GLU A 395 -2.76 1.47 -24.52
CA GLU A 395 -3.86 2.33 -25.06
C GLU A 395 -4.94 1.47 -25.72
N LYS A 396 -4.56 0.47 -26.51
CA LYS A 396 -5.50 -0.47 -27.14
C LYS A 396 -6.33 -1.24 -26.13
N ASN A 397 -5.79 -1.47 -24.92
CA ASN A 397 -6.44 -2.24 -23.84
C ASN A 397 -7.01 -1.36 -22.73
N ASN A 398 -7.14 -0.04 -22.93
CA ASN A 398 -7.63 0.93 -21.94
C ASN A 398 -6.82 0.96 -20.61
N LEU A 399 -5.53 0.69 -20.68
CA LEU A 399 -4.59 0.69 -19.53
C LEU A 399 -3.58 1.85 -19.58
N ALA A 400 -3.69 2.75 -20.57
CA ALA A 400 -2.79 3.89 -20.78
C ALA A 400 -3.37 5.23 -20.30
N ARG A 401 -4.38 5.24 -19.40
CA ARG A 401 -4.94 6.51 -18.93
C ARG A 401 -3.87 7.33 -18.22
N ALA A 402 -3.66 8.57 -18.72
CA ALA A 402 -2.61 9.45 -18.24
C ALA A 402 -3.11 10.31 -17.07
N HIS A 403 -3.15 9.76 -15.86
CA HIS A 403 -3.68 10.45 -14.69
C HIS A 403 -3.04 10.03 -13.33
N ILE A 404 -1.93 9.32 -13.35
CA ILE A 404 -1.24 8.89 -12.12
C ILE A 404 -0.87 10.11 -11.26
N GLY A 405 -1.32 10.11 -9.99
CA GLY A 405 -1.13 11.23 -9.06
C GLY A 405 -2.03 12.45 -9.31
N PHE A 406 -3.08 12.32 -10.14
CA PHE A 406 -4.08 13.36 -10.36
C PHE A 406 -5.43 12.97 -9.76
N LEU A 407 -6.38 13.89 -9.72
CA LEU A 407 -7.68 13.75 -9.06
C LEU A 407 -8.39 12.40 -9.27
N THR A 408 -8.33 11.83 -10.48
CA THR A 408 -9.03 10.58 -10.82
C THR A 408 -8.20 9.31 -10.62
N ASP A 409 -6.95 9.42 -10.16
CA ASP A 409 -6.18 8.28 -9.62
C ASP A 409 -6.62 7.96 -8.18
N ILE A 410 -7.92 7.81 -7.99
CA ILE A 410 -8.59 7.71 -6.70
C ILE A 410 -8.14 6.47 -5.93
N ILE A 411 -7.71 6.64 -4.67
CA ILE A 411 -7.54 5.55 -3.74
C ILE A 411 -8.88 5.25 -3.06
N CYS A 412 -9.39 4.03 -3.23
CA CYS A 412 -10.71 3.66 -2.71
C CYS A 412 -10.68 2.29 -2.02
N CYS A 413 -11.20 2.20 -0.80
CA CYS A 413 -11.44 0.89 -0.20
C CYS A 413 -12.73 0.27 -0.73
N PRO A 414 -12.94 -1.05 -0.62
CA PRO A 414 -14.18 -1.71 -1.08
C PRO A 414 -15.46 -1.21 -0.41
N GLY A 415 -15.37 -0.59 0.79
CA GLY A 415 -16.50 0.03 1.48
C GLY A 415 -17.67 -0.92 1.74
N GLY A 416 -18.88 -0.35 1.82
CA GLY A 416 -20.13 -1.06 2.09
C GLY A 416 -20.56 -2.03 1.01
N ASP A 417 -19.93 -1.99 -0.16
CA ASP A 417 -20.21 -2.94 -1.25
C ASP A 417 -19.73 -4.36 -0.91
N PHE A 418 -18.67 -4.49 -0.10
CA PHE A 418 -18.12 -5.79 0.32
C PHE A 418 -17.94 -5.89 1.83
N CYS A 419 -17.36 -4.89 2.48
CA CYS A 419 -16.86 -4.96 3.84
C CYS A 419 -18.00 -4.89 4.89
N SER A 420 -18.10 -5.89 5.76
CA SER A 420 -19.07 -5.93 6.87
C SER A 420 -18.83 -4.86 7.94
N LEU A 421 -17.64 -4.25 7.97
CA LEU A 421 -17.27 -3.21 8.91
C LEU A 421 -17.53 -1.78 8.39
N ALA A 422 -17.93 -1.64 7.14
CA ALA A 422 -18.14 -0.34 6.52
C ALA A 422 -19.45 0.31 6.99
N ASN A 423 -19.43 1.64 7.11
CA ASN A 423 -20.57 2.47 7.43
C ASN A 423 -21.29 2.99 6.19
N ALA A 424 -20.57 3.08 5.07
CA ALA A 424 -21.09 3.55 3.79
C ALA A 424 -20.35 2.88 2.62
N LYS A 425 -20.93 2.94 1.43
CA LYS A 425 -20.34 2.48 0.17
C LYS A 425 -19.26 3.46 -0.30
N SER A 426 -18.14 2.95 -0.81
CA SER A 426 -17.05 3.80 -1.32
C SER A 426 -17.00 3.81 -2.84
N ILE A 427 -17.23 2.65 -3.47
CA ILE A 427 -17.11 2.49 -4.93
C ILE A 427 -18.07 3.40 -5.70
N PRO A 428 -19.38 3.49 -5.37
CA PRO A 428 -20.30 4.39 -6.08
C PRO A 428 -19.89 5.86 -6.02
N ILE A 429 -19.32 6.31 -4.89
CA ILE A 429 -18.82 7.68 -4.74
C ILE A 429 -17.59 7.90 -5.62
N SER A 430 -16.66 6.95 -5.64
CA SER A 430 -15.49 7.00 -6.52
C SER A 430 -15.90 7.04 -8.00
N GLU A 431 -16.86 6.21 -8.42
CA GLU A 431 -17.38 6.21 -9.79
C GLU A 431 -18.06 7.52 -10.16
N ALA A 432 -18.88 8.08 -9.27
CA ALA A 432 -19.58 9.34 -9.50
C ALA A 432 -18.58 10.51 -9.71
N ILE A 433 -17.54 10.57 -8.87
CA ILE A 433 -16.45 11.56 -9.02
C ILE A 433 -15.67 11.31 -10.32
N SER A 434 -15.28 10.06 -10.60
CA SER A 434 -14.53 9.74 -11.83
C SER A 434 -15.30 10.09 -13.10
N ARG A 435 -16.63 9.91 -13.11
CA ARG A 435 -17.50 10.30 -14.25
C ARG A 435 -17.65 11.82 -14.39
N ARG A 436 -17.73 12.53 -13.25
CA ARG A 436 -17.84 14.00 -13.22
C ARG A 436 -16.59 14.66 -13.79
N PHE A 437 -15.41 14.09 -13.52
CA PHE A 437 -14.09 14.59 -13.92
C PHE A 437 -13.40 13.67 -14.93
N ASP A 438 -14.16 13.15 -15.92
CA ASP A 438 -13.59 12.24 -16.93
C ASP A 438 -12.73 12.98 -17.99
N ASP A 439 -12.90 14.30 -18.10
CA ASP A 439 -12.12 15.16 -18.99
C ASP A 439 -10.69 15.37 -18.47
N LEU A 440 -9.71 14.86 -19.21
CA LEU A 440 -8.30 14.93 -18.84
C LEU A 440 -7.74 16.37 -18.86
N ASP A 441 -8.24 17.26 -19.73
CA ASP A 441 -7.76 18.65 -19.78
C ASP A 441 -8.12 19.39 -18.49
N THR A 442 -9.31 19.14 -17.95
CA THR A 442 -9.71 19.63 -16.63
C THR A 442 -8.80 19.08 -15.53
N ILE A 443 -8.49 17.77 -15.54
CA ILE A 443 -7.61 17.13 -14.56
C ILE A 443 -6.20 17.71 -14.63
N TYR A 444 -5.65 17.92 -15.81
CA TYR A 444 -4.31 18.50 -15.98
C TYR A 444 -4.24 19.96 -15.54
N ASN A 445 -5.32 20.71 -15.73
CA ASN A 445 -5.40 22.08 -15.22
C ASN A 445 -5.38 22.11 -13.67
N LEU A 446 -5.94 21.11 -13.00
CA LEU A 446 -5.89 21.01 -11.53
C LEU A 446 -4.47 20.72 -11.00
N GLY A 447 -3.62 20.04 -11.76
CA GLY A 447 -2.31 19.60 -11.30
C GLY A 447 -2.40 18.35 -10.41
N LYS A 448 -1.30 18.01 -9.74
CA LYS A 448 -1.25 16.85 -8.83
C LYS A 448 -2.15 17.04 -7.63
N LEU A 449 -2.92 16.02 -7.31
CA LEU A 449 -3.94 16.07 -6.28
C LEU A 449 -4.43 14.67 -5.92
N ASP A 450 -4.28 14.26 -4.66
CA ASP A 450 -4.72 12.97 -4.14
C ASP A 450 -6.15 13.04 -3.60
N LEU A 451 -7.03 12.16 -4.11
CA LEU A 451 -8.37 11.95 -3.58
C LEU A 451 -8.51 10.54 -3.03
N ASN A 452 -8.79 10.42 -1.72
CA ASN A 452 -8.80 9.17 -0.98
C ASN A 452 -10.15 8.90 -0.31
N ILE A 453 -10.75 7.71 -0.57
CA ILE A 453 -12.08 7.36 -0.09
C ILE A 453 -12.05 6.13 0.82
N SER A 454 -12.64 6.25 2.01
CA SER A 454 -12.83 5.13 2.94
C SER A 454 -14.28 5.00 3.38
N GLY A 455 -14.86 3.80 3.31
CA GLY A 455 -16.23 3.52 3.72
C GLY A 455 -16.44 3.46 5.24
N CYS A 456 -15.40 3.62 6.06
CA CYS A 456 -15.50 3.70 7.51
C CYS A 456 -14.22 4.26 8.17
N MET A 457 -14.32 4.51 9.48
CA MET A 457 -13.21 5.01 10.31
C MET A 457 -11.95 4.13 10.39
N ASN A 458 -11.94 2.91 9.82
CA ASN A 458 -10.72 2.10 9.74
C ASN A 458 -9.71 2.65 8.74
N ALA A 459 -10.11 3.59 7.89
CA ALA A 459 -9.28 4.34 6.94
C ALA A 459 -8.46 3.43 6.01
N CYS A 460 -9.08 2.38 5.47
CA CYS A 460 -8.42 1.47 4.56
C CYS A 460 -8.08 2.12 3.21
N GLY A 461 -8.84 3.12 2.77
CA GLY A 461 -8.54 3.97 1.61
C GLY A 461 -7.76 5.23 1.98
N HIS A 462 -7.13 5.30 3.15
CA HIS A 462 -6.18 6.36 3.56
C HIS A 462 -6.74 7.80 3.53
N HIS A 463 -8.06 8.01 3.67
CA HIS A 463 -8.73 9.31 3.54
C HIS A 463 -8.14 10.44 4.42
N HIS A 464 -7.50 10.11 5.54
CA HIS A 464 -6.88 11.12 6.40
C HIS A 464 -5.67 11.83 5.79
N VAL A 465 -5.05 11.23 4.79
CA VAL A 465 -3.80 11.70 4.18
C VAL A 465 -3.93 12.00 2.69
N GLY A 466 -5.10 11.88 2.11
CA GLY A 466 -5.38 12.46 0.79
C GLY A 466 -5.52 13.98 0.90
N ASN A 467 -5.13 14.71 -0.13
CA ASN A 467 -5.35 16.14 -0.23
C ASN A 467 -6.84 16.46 -0.08
N ILE A 468 -7.68 15.62 -0.68
CA ILE A 468 -9.12 15.53 -0.42
C ILE A 468 -9.40 14.13 0.13
N GLY A 469 -9.88 14.04 1.36
CA GLY A 469 -10.25 12.78 2.01
C GLY A 469 -11.76 12.66 2.17
N ILE A 470 -12.33 11.49 1.83
CA ILE A 470 -13.76 11.23 1.96
C ILE A 470 -13.97 10.02 2.88
N LEU A 471 -14.72 10.22 3.95
CA LEU A 471 -15.03 9.19 4.95
C LEU A 471 -16.53 8.89 4.96
N GLY A 472 -16.88 7.63 4.69
CA GLY A 472 -18.23 7.13 4.89
C GLY A 472 -18.61 7.04 6.37
N VAL A 473 -19.74 7.64 6.75
CA VAL A 473 -20.30 7.64 8.09
C VAL A 473 -21.77 7.22 8.07
N ASP A 474 -22.22 6.53 9.10
CA ASP A 474 -23.63 6.19 9.30
C ASP A 474 -24.31 7.25 10.17
N LYS A 475 -25.46 7.75 9.71
CA LYS A 475 -26.35 8.59 10.48
C LYS A 475 -27.75 7.96 10.56
N LYS A 476 -28.01 7.20 11.60
CA LYS A 476 -29.29 6.56 11.86
C LYS A 476 -29.73 5.61 10.72
N GLY A 477 -28.78 4.86 10.15
CA GLY A 477 -29.01 3.92 9.06
C GLY A 477 -28.92 4.52 7.65
N ALA A 478 -28.65 5.81 7.51
CA ALA A 478 -28.40 6.46 6.23
C ALA A 478 -26.91 6.71 5.99
N GLU A 479 -26.45 6.54 4.75
CA GLU A 479 -25.08 6.76 4.34
C GLU A 479 -24.80 8.26 4.13
N PHE A 480 -23.79 8.76 4.79
CA PHE A 480 -23.28 10.13 4.65
C PHE A 480 -21.76 10.10 4.47
N TYR A 481 -21.19 11.21 3.99
CA TYR A 481 -19.77 11.32 3.69
C TYR A 481 -19.19 12.59 4.30
N GLN A 482 -18.18 12.42 5.17
CA GLN A 482 -17.43 13.53 5.76
C GLN A 482 -16.20 13.80 4.90
N ILE A 483 -15.96 15.06 4.57
CA ILE A 483 -14.81 15.48 3.76
C ILE A 483 -13.74 16.08 4.68
N THR A 484 -12.47 15.76 4.40
CA THR A 484 -11.28 16.37 5.01
C THR A 484 -10.39 16.94 3.92
N LEU A 485 -9.68 18.02 4.21
CA LEU A 485 -8.77 18.71 3.28
C LEU A 485 -7.39 18.89 3.90
N GLY A 486 -6.35 18.89 3.07
CA GLY A 486 -4.98 19.21 3.48
C GLY A 486 -4.21 18.03 4.08
N GLY A 487 -4.68 16.78 3.88
CA GLY A 487 -3.88 15.60 4.17
C GLY A 487 -2.71 15.45 3.19
N ASN A 488 -1.62 14.85 3.66
CA ASN A 488 -0.47 14.49 2.84
C ASN A 488 0.23 13.28 3.45
N ALA A 489 0.55 12.28 2.63
CA ALA A 489 1.25 11.07 3.08
C ALA A 489 2.77 11.15 2.95
N ASP A 490 3.29 12.11 2.21
CA ASP A 490 4.71 12.29 1.87
C ASP A 490 5.57 12.72 3.09
N HIS A 491 6.83 13.07 2.86
CA HIS A 491 7.83 13.40 3.90
C HIS A 491 7.37 14.54 4.84
N ASP A 492 6.66 15.54 4.31
CA ASP A 492 6.05 16.65 5.05
C ASP A 492 4.60 16.31 5.50
N ALA A 493 4.41 15.10 5.98
CA ALA A 493 3.15 14.46 6.32
C ALA A 493 2.19 15.35 7.12
N SER A 494 0.94 15.37 6.71
CA SER A 494 -0.14 16.06 7.41
C SER A 494 -1.43 15.24 7.47
N ILE A 495 -2.25 15.49 8.47
CA ILE A 495 -3.58 14.90 8.62
C ILE A 495 -4.59 15.95 8.19
N GLY A 496 -5.50 15.57 7.28
CA GLY A 496 -6.53 16.49 6.78
C GLY A 496 -7.48 16.99 7.86
N ASP A 497 -7.84 18.27 7.77
CA ASP A 497 -8.81 18.92 8.62
C ASP A 497 -10.25 18.63 8.16
N ILE A 498 -11.17 18.46 9.11
CA ILE A 498 -12.58 18.20 8.80
C ILE A 498 -13.23 19.48 8.24
N LEU A 499 -13.76 19.40 7.01
CA LEU A 499 -14.43 20.52 6.34
C LEU A 499 -15.66 21.00 7.11
N GLY A 500 -16.45 20.05 7.66
CA GLY A 500 -17.65 20.38 8.43
C GLY A 500 -18.62 19.20 8.57
N PRO A 501 -19.94 19.42 8.67
CA PRO A 501 -20.95 18.37 8.66
C PRO A 501 -20.85 17.49 7.42
N SER A 502 -21.19 16.20 7.54
CA SER A 502 -21.15 15.27 6.41
C SER A 502 -22.32 15.50 5.44
N PHE A 503 -22.08 15.17 4.18
CA PHE A 503 -22.97 15.32 3.04
C PHE A 503 -23.69 14.01 2.69
N ALA A 504 -24.86 14.08 2.07
CA ALA A 504 -25.52 12.93 1.45
C ALA A 504 -24.75 12.48 0.19
N ALA A 505 -24.91 11.22 -0.21
CA ALA A 505 -24.15 10.64 -1.31
C ALA A 505 -24.29 11.40 -2.64
N GLU A 506 -25.50 11.85 -2.93
CA GLU A 506 -25.86 12.47 -4.20
C GLU A 506 -25.17 13.81 -4.45
N VAL A 507 -24.82 14.55 -3.39
CA VAL A 507 -24.20 15.88 -3.50
C VAL A 507 -22.68 15.84 -3.37
N VAL A 508 -22.07 14.69 -3.03
CA VAL A 508 -20.60 14.61 -2.84
C VAL A 508 -19.82 15.05 -4.07
N PRO A 509 -20.15 14.64 -5.31
CA PRO A 509 -19.43 15.10 -6.50
C PRO A 509 -19.51 16.60 -6.72
N ASP A 510 -20.66 17.24 -6.42
CA ASP A 510 -20.86 18.69 -6.51
C ASP A 510 -20.00 19.41 -5.48
N ILE A 511 -19.93 18.90 -4.25
CA ILE A 511 -19.08 19.48 -3.20
C ILE A 511 -17.58 19.36 -3.54
N VAL A 512 -17.16 18.23 -4.15
CA VAL A 512 -15.78 18.09 -4.65
C VAL A 512 -15.51 19.15 -5.72
N GLU A 513 -16.44 19.39 -6.64
CA GLU A 513 -16.30 20.43 -7.67
C GLU A 513 -16.17 21.82 -7.05
N GLU A 514 -16.97 22.17 -6.04
CA GLU A 514 -16.87 23.45 -5.35
C GLU A 514 -15.54 23.63 -4.60
N ILE A 515 -14.99 22.54 -4.03
CA ILE A 515 -13.66 22.53 -3.44
C ILE A 515 -12.59 22.82 -4.52
N LEU A 516 -12.69 22.18 -5.68
CA LEU A 516 -11.74 22.38 -6.78
C LEU A 516 -11.84 23.77 -7.41
N ASN A 517 -13.05 24.30 -7.54
CA ASN A 517 -13.27 25.66 -8.00
C ASN A 517 -12.68 26.68 -7.02
N THR A 518 -12.84 26.45 -5.70
CA THR A 518 -12.22 27.30 -4.68
C THR A 518 -10.69 27.29 -4.79
N TYR A 519 -10.10 26.11 -5.01
CA TYR A 519 -8.67 25.99 -5.25
C TYR A 519 -8.22 26.76 -6.50
N LEU A 520 -8.90 26.59 -7.62
CA LEU A 520 -8.56 27.27 -8.87
C LEU A 520 -8.67 28.81 -8.75
N ASP A 521 -9.65 29.30 -8.01
CA ASP A 521 -9.85 30.73 -7.77
C ASP A 521 -8.77 31.35 -6.86
N LEU A 522 -8.20 30.55 -5.95
CA LEU A 522 -7.28 31.03 -4.90
C LEU A 522 -5.80 30.66 -5.12
N ARG A 523 -5.51 29.73 -6.01
CA ARG A 523 -4.11 29.30 -6.23
C ARG A 523 -3.27 30.40 -6.87
N ASN A 524 -2.02 30.50 -6.48
CA ASN A 524 -1.02 31.24 -7.23
C ASN A 524 -0.51 30.42 -8.42
N GLU A 525 0.18 31.09 -9.36
CA GLU A 525 0.79 30.41 -10.50
C GLU A 525 1.78 29.32 -10.03
N GLY A 526 1.58 28.09 -10.50
CA GLY A 526 2.43 26.94 -10.16
C GLY A 526 2.14 26.27 -8.83
N GLU A 527 1.23 26.80 -7.98
CA GLU A 527 0.86 26.12 -6.73
C GLU A 527 0.04 24.86 -6.98
N GLU A 528 0.41 23.77 -6.31
CA GLU A 528 -0.41 22.57 -6.18
C GLU A 528 -1.50 22.75 -5.09
N PHE A 529 -2.47 21.86 -5.05
CA PHE A 529 -3.60 21.93 -4.12
C PHE A 529 -3.14 22.01 -2.65
N ILE A 530 -2.19 21.18 -2.25
CA ILE A 530 -1.70 21.14 -0.86
C ILE A 530 -1.02 22.44 -0.44
N GLU A 531 -0.28 23.08 -1.34
CA GLU A 531 0.41 24.34 -1.09
C GLU A 531 -0.60 25.48 -0.94
N THR A 532 -1.58 25.56 -1.85
CA THR A 532 -2.68 26.53 -1.76
C THR A 532 -3.45 26.35 -0.46
N TYR A 533 -3.82 25.10 -0.11
CA TYR A 533 -4.54 24.81 1.13
C TYR A 533 -3.74 25.26 2.38
N ARG A 534 -2.45 24.96 2.44
CA ARG A 534 -1.58 25.37 3.56
C ARG A 534 -1.48 26.89 3.70
N ARG A 535 -1.53 27.61 2.59
CA ARG A 535 -1.48 29.07 2.58
C ARG A 535 -2.81 29.72 2.99
N VAL A 536 -3.95 29.25 2.48
CA VAL A 536 -5.25 29.91 2.69
C VAL A 536 -6.07 29.31 3.84
N GLY A 537 -5.76 28.08 4.27
CA GLY A 537 -6.50 27.35 5.30
C GLY A 537 -7.85 26.83 4.82
N ILE A 538 -8.61 26.21 5.73
CA ILE A 538 -9.87 25.51 5.42
C ILE A 538 -11.05 26.45 5.16
N GLN A 539 -11.00 27.68 5.67
CA GLN A 539 -12.19 28.55 5.77
C GLN A 539 -12.82 28.90 4.41
N PRO A 540 -12.06 29.28 3.35
CA PRO A 540 -12.64 29.57 2.04
C PRO A 540 -13.36 28.36 1.42
N PHE A 541 -12.77 27.18 1.56
CA PHE A 541 -13.38 25.93 1.08
C PHE A 541 -14.67 25.59 1.81
N LYS A 542 -14.70 25.82 3.13
CA LYS A 542 -15.89 25.58 3.95
C LYS A 542 -17.02 26.52 3.60
N GLU A 543 -16.76 27.81 3.45
CA GLU A 543 -17.76 28.81 3.07
C GLU A 543 -18.44 28.45 1.76
N ARG A 544 -17.67 28.05 0.74
CA ARG A 544 -18.22 27.69 -0.56
C ARG A 544 -18.96 26.35 -0.55
N ALA A 545 -18.43 25.33 0.13
CA ALA A 545 -19.04 24.00 0.19
C ALA A 545 -20.40 23.98 0.92
N TYR A 546 -20.71 24.99 1.74
CA TYR A 546 -21.95 25.09 2.51
C TYR A 546 -22.81 26.30 2.12
N ALA A 547 -22.44 27.03 1.05
CA ALA A 547 -23.27 28.12 0.50
C ALA A 547 -24.49 27.54 -0.23
#